data_7add5a767d6c315f24157eff108998a1
#
_entry.id   7add5a767d6c315f24157eff108998a1
#
_cell.length_a   1.000
_cell.length_b   1.000
_cell.length_c   1.000
_cell.angle_alpha   90.00
_cell.angle_beta   90.00
_cell.angle_gamma   90.00
#
_symmetry.space_group_name_H-M   'P 1'
#
loop_
_entity.id
_entity.type
_entity.pdbx_description
1 polymer ?
#
loop_
_entity_poly.entity_id
_entity_poly.type
_entity_poly.pdbx_seq_one_letter_code
_entity_poly.pdbx_strand_id
1 'polypeptide(L)'
;MKLNIKDWKEFKMELLFDIHAGRYHYKNEYSSGNTPYVSASNINNAISEYIDLEPDFNGNCIVTGKVGCTAFYQPKDFCATSDVNIFVPKFKLNQYIGLFIVAVLNKSENYKWGYGRQCRVKNSKNIKIKLPVCYETSNDGKKILKLDTECTYSSDGYIPDFVFMERYIKSLHSKPVTTNVNKNSSLLQINTGGWHEFILSDIFDIKKGKRLTKADQTDGKTPYIGATDSNNGLANYIGQQPLHDGNTITLSYNGSVGEAFYQPVPFWATDDVNVLYFKKENGVEFNKYIALFICTILKKEKYRYSYGRKWTLENMKSSIIRLPSVLKNDEFFPDFEYMEKYIKQLYYSDRIL
;
A
#
# COMPACT_ATOMS: atom_id res chain seq x y z
N MET A 1 9.69 -21.19 4.40
CA MET A 1 9.95 -22.21 3.32
C MET A 1 10.50 -21.45 2.12
N LYS A 2 11.65 -21.85 1.55
CA LYS A 2 12.22 -21.16 0.37
C LYS A 2 11.56 -21.71 -0.88
N LEU A 3 11.00 -20.84 -1.76
CA LEU A 3 10.40 -21.26 -3.03
C LEU A 3 11.48 -21.65 -4.03
N ASN A 4 11.40 -22.89 -4.57
CA ASN A 4 12.16 -23.29 -5.74
C ASN A 4 11.21 -23.28 -6.95
N ILE A 5 11.43 -22.35 -7.87
CA ILE A 5 10.57 -22.16 -9.05
C ILE A 5 11.12 -22.85 -10.31
N LYS A 6 12.27 -23.55 -10.23
CA LYS A 6 12.95 -24.14 -11.39
C LYS A 6 12.09 -25.21 -12.09
N ASP A 7 11.32 -25.98 -11.31
CA ASP A 7 10.53 -27.11 -11.81
C ASP A 7 9.07 -26.73 -12.12
N TRP A 8 8.70 -25.43 -11.97
CA TRP A 8 7.36 -24.98 -12.28
C TRP A 8 7.07 -25.04 -13.77
N LYS A 9 5.82 -25.37 -14.13
CA LYS A 9 5.36 -25.47 -15.51
C LYS A 9 4.42 -24.33 -15.86
N GLU A 10 4.27 -24.06 -17.16
CA GLU A 10 3.39 -23.02 -17.68
C GLU A 10 1.95 -23.52 -17.77
N PHE A 11 1.01 -22.67 -17.34
CA PHE A 11 -0.42 -22.87 -17.42
C PHE A 11 -1.08 -21.68 -18.10
N LYS A 12 -1.91 -21.95 -19.10
CA LYS A 12 -2.68 -20.93 -19.80
C LYS A 12 -3.91 -20.58 -18.98
N MET A 13 -4.19 -19.28 -18.78
CA MET A 13 -5.27 -18.86 -17.89
C MET A 13 -6.65 -19.33 -18.31
N GLU A 14 -6.93 -19.44 -19.62
CA GLU A 14 -8.22 -19.96 -20.11
C GLU A 14 -8.48 -21.43 -19.77
N LEU A 15 -7.43 -22.22 -19.48
CA LEU A 15 -7.59 -23.62 -19.04
C LEU A 15 -7.91 -23.69 -17.54
N LEU A 16 -7.50 -22.70 -16.77
CA LEU A 16 -7.73 -22.63 -15.34
C LEU A 16 -9.01 -21.85 -14.97
N PHE A 17 -9.40 -20.87 -15.80
CA PHE A 17 -10.49 -19.95 -15.48
C PHE A 17 -11.39 -19.67 -16.69
N ASP A 18 -12.68 -19.48 -16.40
CA ASP A 18 -13.57 -18.77 -17.29
C ASP A 18 -13.39 -17.26 -17.06
N ILE A 19 -13.14 -16.51 -18.13
CA ILE A 19 -12.75 -15.10 -18.02
C ILE A 19 -13.80 -14.22 -18.68
N HIS A 20 -14.35 -13.28 -17.87
CA HIS A 20 -15.39 -12.36 -18.26
C HIS A 20 -14.94 -10.91 -18.08
N ALA A 21 -15.61 -9.96 -18.76
CA ALA A 21 -15.47 -8.55 -18.45
C ALA A 21 -16.48 -8.16 -17.36
N GLY A 22 -16.12 -7.18 -16.54
CA GLY A 22 -17.06 -6.56 -15.62
C GLY A 22 -18.18 -5.81 -16.36
N ARG A 23 -19.22 -5.44 -15.62
CA ARG A 23 -20.39 -4.70 -16.09
C ARG A 23 -20.33 -3.27 -15.59
N TYR A 24 -20.44 -2.30 -16.50
CA TYR A 24 -20.48 -0.90 -16.09
C TYR A 24 -21.88 -0.55 -15.56
N HIS A 25 -21.92 0.15 -14.42
CA HIS A 25 -23.11 0.77 -13.86
C HIS A 25 -22.94 2.29 -13.86
N TYR A 26 -23.94 3.03 -14.31
CA TYR A 26 -23.93 4.48 -14.29
C TYR A 26 -24.12 5.00 -12.86
N LYS A 27 -23.47 6.12 -12.53
CA LYS A 27 -23.51 6.69 -11.16
C LYS A 27 -24.90 7.04 -10.65
N ASN A 28 -25.84 7.26 -11.54
CA ASN A 28 -27.26 7.51 -11.22
C ASN A 28 -28.08 6.23 -11.00
N GLU A 29 -27.51 5.04 -11.22
CA GLU A 29 -28.19 3.74 -11.04
C GLU A 29 -28.02 3.18 -9.63
N TYR A 30 -27.14 3.77 -8.82
CA TYR A 30 -26.84 3.26 -7.48
C TYR A 30 -26.53 4.37 -6.47
N SER A 31 -26.70 4.02 -5.19
CA SER A 31 -26.34 4.81 -4.01
C SER A 31 -25.29 4.07 -3.16
N SER A 32 -24.92 4.64 -2.02
CA SER A 32 -24.06 3.95 -1.06
C SER A 32 -24.77 2.73 -0.47
N GLY A 33 -24.06 1.60 -0.37
CA GLY A 33 -24.61 0.34 0.12
C GLY A 33 -23.56 -0.60 0.69
N ASN A 34 -23.78 -1.92 0.55
CA ASN A 34 -22.91 -2.95 1.14
C ASN A 34 -22.19 -3.84 0.10
N THR A 35 -22.58 -3.76 -1.18
CA THR A 35 -21.98 -4.54 -2.26
C THR A 35 -20.67 -3.88 -2.69
N PRO A 36 -19.52 -4.58 -2.65
CA PRO A 36 -18.26 -4.03 -3.14
C PRO A 36 -18.35 -3.68 -4.63
N TYR A 37 -17.93 -2.47 -5.03
CA TYR A 37 -17.78 -2.09 -6.43
C TYR A 37 -16.31 -2.08 -6.83
N VAL A 38 -15.92 -3.07 -7.60
CA VAL A 38 -14.53 -3.32 -8.01
C VAL A 38 -14.21 -2.53 -9.27
N SER A 39 -13.11 -1.79 -9.26
CA SER A 39 -12.61 -1.00 -10.38
C SER A 39 -11.20 -1.43 -10.80
N ALA A 40 -10.66 -0.87 -11.88
CA ALA A 40 -9.28 -1.12 -12.31
C ALA A 40 -8.27 -0.36 -11.44
N SER A 41 -8.39 -0.48 -10.12
CA SER A 41 -7.48 0.10 -9.13
C SER A 41 -6.35 -0.87 -8.79
N ASN A 42 -5.22 -0.34 -8.32
CA ASN A 42 -4.08 -1.12 -7.83
C ASN A 42 -3.94 -1.11 -6.29
N ILE A 43 -4.92 -0.54 -5.59
CA ILE A 43 -4.97 -0.44 -4.12
C ILE A 43 -6.33 -0.93 -3.60
N ASN A 44 -6.45 -1.06 -2.28
CA ASN A 44 -7.69 -1.37 -1.57
C ASN A 44 -8.45 -2.58 -2.12
N ASN A 45 -7.75 -3.66 -2.46
CA ASN A 45 -8.31 -4.86 -3.10
C ASN A 45 -9.15 -4.55 -4.35
N ALA A 46 -8.81 -3.47 -5.07
CA ALA A 46 -9.52 -2.90 -6.23
C ALA A 46 -10.95 -2.38 -5.92
N ILE A 47 -11.38 -2.32 -4.65
CA ILE A 47 -12.69 -1.79 -4.25
C ILE A 47 -12.62 -0.27 -4.26
N SER A 48 -13.40 0.38 -5.12
CA SER A 48 -13.50 1.84 -5.21
C SER A 48 -14.54 2.41 -4.25
N GLU A 49 -15.64 1.70 -4.07
CA GLU A 49 -16.76 2.11 -3.21
C GLU A 49 -17.65 0.89 -2.86
N TYR A 50 -18.64 1.11 -2.01
CA TYR A 50 -19.69 0.13 -1.71
C TYR A 50 -21.03 0.70 -2.17
N ILE A 51 -21.80 -0.11 -2.92
CA ILE A 51 -23.04 0.30 -3.60
C ILE A 51 -24.24 -0.54 -3.14
N ASP A 52 -25.44 -0.10 -3.43
CA ASP A 52 -26.70 -0.74 -3.04
C ASP A 52 -27.30 -1.69 -4.09
N LEU A 53 -26.53 -1.99 -5.15
CA LEU A 53 -26.95 -2.97 -6.16
C LEU A 53 -26.73 -4.41 -5.69
N GLU A 54 -27.55 -5.32 -6.23
CA GLU A 54 -27.27 -6.75 -6.14
C GLU A 54 -25.97 -7.10 -6.87
N PRO A 55 -25.16 -8.02 -6.34
CA PRO A 55 -23.89 -8.40 -6.97
C PRO A 55 -24.08 -8.98 -8.37
N ASP A 56 -23.29 -8.52 -9.35
CA ASP A 56 -23.23 -9.11 -10.70
C ASP A 56 -22.41 -10.41 -10.74
N PHE A 57 -21.48 -10.57 -9.81
CA PHE A 57 -20.50 -11.66 -9.81
C PHE A 57 -20.38 -12.30 -8.43
N ASN A 58 -20.26 -13.62 -8.41
CA ASN A 58 -19.96 -14.37 -7.20
C ASN A 58 -18.53 -14.13 -6.75
N GLY A 59 -18.31 -14.12 -5.44
CA GLY A 59 -16.99 -14.13 -4.83
C GLY A 59 -16.20 -15.40 -5.10
N ASN A 60 -15.13 -15.60 -4.32
CA ASN A 60 -14.19 -16.71 -4.50
C ASN A 60 -13.61 -16.78 -5.92
N CYS A 61 -13.23 -15.63 -6.47
CA CYS A 61 -12.63 -15.50 -7.79
C CYS A 61 -11.43 -14.53 -7.77
N ILE A 62 -10.76 -14.37 -8.91
CA ILE A 62 -9.66 -13.41 -9.07
C ILE A 62 -10.13 -12.33 -10.05
N VAL A 63 -9.74 -11.09 -9.79
CA VAL A 63 -9.99 -9.97 -10.69
C VAL A 63 -8.68 -9.31 -11.12
N THR A 64 -8.65 -8.72 -12.31
CA THR A 64 -7.53 -7.88 -12.76
C THR A 64 -8.03 -6.63 -13.45
N GLY A 65 -7.33 -5.50 -13.28
CA GLY A 65 -7.57 -4.33 -14.12
C GLY A 65 -7.07 -4.54 -15.55
N LYS A 66 -7.69 -3.89 -16.54
CA LYS A 66 -7.22 -3.92 -17.94
C LYS A 66 -5.90 -3.17 -18.14
N VAL A 67 -5.65 -2.15 -17.33
CA VAL A 67 -4.40 -1.39 -17.30
C VAL A 67 -3.57 -1.85 -16.11
N GLY A 68 -2.29 -2.20 -16.32
CA GLY A 68 -1.39 -2.72 -15.29
C GLY A 68 -1.65 -4.17 -14.88
N CYS A 69 -2.79 -4.76 -15.23
CA CYS A 69 -3.17 -6.15 -14.91
C CYS A 69 -2.94 -6.53 -13.43
N THR A 70 -3.11 -5.57 -12.50
CA THR A 70 -2.98 -5.85 -11.07
C THR A 70 -4.09 -6.79 -10.65
N ALA A 71 -3.71 -7.92 -10.07
CA ALA A 71 -4.60 -8.99 -9.67
C ALA A 71 -4.97 -8.90 -8.18
N PHE A 72 -6.24 -9.22 -7.85
CA PHE A 72 -6.74 -9.34 -6.49
C PHE A 72 -7.68 -10.54 -6.36
N TYR A 73 -7.69 -11.16 -5.19
CA TYR A 73 -8.67 -12.19 -4.82
C TYR A 73 -9.89 -11.51 -4.20
N GLN A 74 -11.09 -11.82 -4.73
CA GLN A 74 -12.37 -11.32 -4.21
C GLN A 74 -13.06 -12.42 -3.39
N PRO A 75 -13.14 -12.26 -2.06
CA PRO A 75 -13.77 -13.28 -1.20
C PRO A 75 -15.28 -13.26 -1.18
N LYS A 76 -15.89 -12.10 -1.49
CA LYS A 76 -17.33 -11.84 -1.42
C LYS A 76 -17.89 -11.53 -2.81
N ASP A 77 -19.20 -11.69 -2.97
CA ASP A 77 -19.93 -11.28 -4.14
C ASP A 77 -19.82 -9.76 -4.36
N PHE A 78 -19.77 -9.31 -5.61
CA PHE A 78 -19.43 -7.94 -5.95
C PHE A 78 -20.00 -7.50 -7.31
N CYS A 79 -20.05 -6.18 -7.53
CA CYS A 79 -20.17 -5.57 -8.85
C CYS A 79 -18.78 -5.13 -9.35
N ALA A 80 -18.57 -5.04 -10.65
CA ALA A 80 -17.29 -4.62 -11.22
C ALA A 80 -17.47 -3.76 -12.46
N THR A 81 -16.63 -2.71 -12.59
CA THR A 81 -16.62 -1.87 -13.80
C THR A 81 -16.19 -2.65 -15.03
N SER A 82 -16.55 -2.17 -16.21
CA SER A 82 -16.16 -2.78 -17.50
C SER A 82 -14.64 -2.87 -17.70
N ASP A 83 -13.83 -2.13 -16.92
CA ASP A 83 -12.37 -2.15 -17.00
C ASP A 83 -11.70 -3.22 -16.13
N VAL A 84 -12.50 -4.10 -15.55
CA VAL A 84 -12.07 -5.26 -14.77
C VAL A 84 -12.30 -6.54 -15.56
N ASN A 85 -11.34 -7.47 -15.51
CA ASN A 85 -11.52 -8.85 -15.94
C ASN A 85 -11.76 -9.73 -14.70
N ILE A 86 -12.74 -10.62 -14.79
CA ILE A 86 -13.14 -11.55 -13.73
C ILE A 86 -12.72 -12.97 -14.15
N PHE A 87 -11.94 -13.64 -13.31
CA PHE A 87 -11.43 -14.99 -13.52
C PHE A 87 -12.19 -15.95 -12.59
N VAL A 88 -13.22 -16.60 -13.12
CA VAL A 88 -14.01 -17.60 -12.43
C VAL A 88 -13.29 -18.95 -12.50
N PRO A 89 -12.92 -19.57 -11.37
CA PRO A 89 -12.10 -20.78 -11.39
C PRO A 89 -12.86 -22.00 -11.92
N LYS A 90 -12.19 -22.82 -12.73
CA LYS A 90 -12.67 -24.15 -13.20
C LYS A 90 -12.30 -25.28 -12.24
N PHE A 91 -11.71 -24.94 -11.09
CA PHE A 91 -11.28 -25.86 -10.06
C PHE A 91 -11.72 -25.36 -8.67
N LYS A 92 -11.55 -26.18 -7.65
CA LYS A 92 -11.89 -25.77 -6.28
C LYS A 92 -10.89 -24.74 -5.77
N LEU A 93 -11.22 -23.45 -5.92
CA LEU A 93 -10.45 -22.34 -5.40
C LEU A 93 -10.78 -22.12 -3.90
N ASN A 94 -9.78 -21.71 -3.13
CA ASN A 94 -9.94 -21.10 -1.81
C ASN A 94 -9.03 -19.86 -1.71
N GLN A 95 -9.18 -19.09 -0.63
CA GLN A 95 -8.41 -17.84 -0.44
C GLN A 95 -6.89 -18.05 -0.55
N TYR A 96 -6.35 -19.15 -0.05
CA TYR A 96 -4.90 -19.42 -0.03
C TYR A 96 -4.36 -19.69 -1.42
N ILE A 97 -5.05 -20.53 -2.19
CA ILE A 97 -4.73 -20.80 -3.59
C ILE A 97 -4.90 -19.52 -4.41
N GLY A 98 -5.99 -18.77 -4.17
CA GLY A 98 -6.24 -17.49 -4.81
C GLY A 98 -5.12 -16.48 -4.59
N LEU A 99 -4.69 -16.30 -3.35
CA LEU A 99 -3.58 -15.40 -2.99
C LEU A 99 -2.24 -15.82 -3.61
N PHE A 100 -1.98 -17.15 -3.72
CA PHE A 100 -0.79 -17.66 -4.40
C PHE A 100 -0.80 -17.27 -5.89
N ILE A 101 -1.91 -17.53 -6.59
CA ILE A 101 -2.06 -17.22 -8.03
C ILE A 101 -2.01 -15.69 -8.25
N VAL A 102 -2.65 -14.91 -7.40
CA VAL A 102 -2.57 -13.42 -7.42
C VAL A 102 -1.12 -12.95 -7.32
N ALA A 103 -0.33 -13.50 -6.40
CA ALA A 103 1.08 -13.14 -6.25
C ALA A 103 1.89 -13.48 -7.52
N VAL A 104 1.63 -14.63 -8.14
CA VAL A 104 2.29 -15.03 -9.40
C VAL A 104 1.89 -14.10 -10.53
N LEU A 105 0.59 -13.79 -10.70
CA LEU A 105 0.10 -12.86 -11.73
C LEU A 105 0.73 -11.47 -11.57
N ASN A 106 0.70 -10.90 -10.37
CA ASN A 106 1.27 -9.59 -10.10
C ASN A 106 2.77 -9.55 -10.39
N LYS A 107 3.50 -10.62 -10.11
CA LYS A 107 4.94 -10.72 -10.39
C LYS A 107 5.25 -10.86 -11.88
N SER A 108 4.41 -11.60 -12.62
CA SER A 108 4.69 -11.97 -14.02
C SER A 108 4.06 -11.05 -15.06
N GLU A 109 2.97 -10.34 -14.71
CA GLU A 109 2.14 -9.64 -15.68
C GLU A 109 2.11 -8.11 -15.55
N ASN A 110 2.15 -7.54 -14.34
CA ASN A 110 1.93 -6.09 -14.15
C ASN A 110 2.77 -5.19 -15.07
N TYR A 111 4.03 -5.53 -15.30
CA TYR A 111 4.94 -4.74 -16.12
C TYR A 111 4.70 -4.83 -17.64
N LYS A 112 3.85 -5.78 -18.08
CA LYS A 112 3.58 -6.02 -19.51
C LYS A 112 2.44 -5.17 -20.05
N TRP A 113 1.59 -4.62 -19.19
CA TRP A 113 0.32 -4.01 -19.56
C TRP A 113 0.26 -2.54 -19.13
N GLY A 114 -0.30 -1.70 -19.98
CA GLY A 114 -0.46 -0.26 -19.76
C GLY A 114 -1.55 0.31 -20.66
N TYR A 115 -1.69 1.63 -20.70
CA TYR A 115 -2.72 2.29 -21.50
C TYR A 115 -2.61 1.95 -22.98
N GLY A 116 -1.40 1.89 -23.55
CA GLY A 116 -1.17 1.53 -24.96
C GLY A 116 -1.32 0.04 -25.27
N ARG A 117 -1.32 -0.81 -24.24
CA ARG A 117 -1.46 -2.27 -24.37
C ARG A 117 -2.31 -2.81 -23.23
N GLN A 118 -3.60 -2.74 -23.37
CA GLN A 118 -4.54 -3.19 -22.34
C GLN A 118 -4.69 -4.71 -22.29
N CYS A 119 -4.75 -5.26 -21.07
CA CYS A 119 -5.03 -6.65 -20.78
C CYS A 119 -6.56 -6.92 -20.86
N ARG A 120 -7.11 -6.92 -22.07
CA ARG A 120 -8.55 -7.23 -22.28
C ARG A 120 -8.79 -8.73 -22.12
N VAL A 121 -10.06 -9.16 -22.00
CA VAL A 121 -10.47 -10.57 -21.85
C VAL A 121 -9.75 -11.51 -22.83
N LYS A 122 -9.68 -11.14 -24.12
CA LYS A 122 -8.95 -11.95 -25.14
C LYS A 122 -7.48 -12.14 -24.79
N ASN A 123 -6.82 -11.09 -24.29
CA ASN A 123 -5.42 -11.14 -23.89
C ASN A 123 -5.26 -11.92 -22.59
N SER A 124 -6.16 -11.72 -21.62
CA SER A 124 -6.16 -12.43 -20.33
C SER A 124 -6.28 -13.95 -20.52
N LYS A 125 -7.08 -14.44 -21.46
CA LYS A 125 -7.17 -15.85 -21.83
C LYS A 125 -5.84 -16.44 -22.27
N ASN A 126 -5.00 -15.65 -22.94
CA ASN A 126 -3.71 -16.08 -23.47
C ASN A 126 -2.53 -15.89 -22.50
N ILE A 127 -2.74 -15.31 -21.32
CA ILE A 127 -1.71 -15.23 -20.28
C ILE A 127 -1.27 -16.62 -19.89
N LYS A 128 0.04 -16.82 -19.79
CA LYS A 128 0.67 -18.02 -19.26
C LYS A 128 1.41 -17.68 -17.97
N ILE A 129 1.10 -18.40 -16.91
CA ILE A 129 1.78 -18.29 -15.61
C ILE A 129 2.48 -19.58 -15.25
N LYS A 130 3.58 -19.47 -14.51
CA LYS A 130 4.28 -20.66 -13.99
C LYS A 130 3.74 -21.01 -12.62
N LEU A 131 3.32 -22.27 -12.45
CA LEU A 131 2.82 -22.80 -11.18
C LEU A 131 3.55 -24.09 -10.80
N PRO A 132 3.60 -24.42 -9.49
CA PRO A 132 4.07 -25.71 -9.04
C PRO A 132 3.18 -26.83 -9.58
N VAL A 133 3.76 -28.00 -9.83
CA VAL A 133 3.09 -29.14 -10.43
C VAL A 133 3.10 -30.36 -9.51
N CYS A 134 2.09 -31.22 -9.68
CA CYS A 134 1.98 -32.46 -8.95
C CYS A 134 3.03 -33.46 -9.39
N TYR A 135 3.52 -34.23 -8.42
CA TYR A 135 4.41 -35.38 -8.64
C TYR A 135 3.82 -36.63 -8.01
N GLU A 136 4.22 -37.79 -8.53
CA GLU A 136 3.96 -39.11 -7.96
C GLU A 136 5.25 -39.89 -7.82
N THR A 137 5.20 -40.98 -7.07
CA THR A 137 6.34 -41.90 -6.92
C THR A 137 6.15 -43.08 -7.88
N SER A 138 7.12 -43.26 -8.75
CA SER A 138 7.11 -44.43 -9.67
C SER A 138 7.40 -45.73 -8.92
N ASN A 139 7.19 -46.85 -9.58
CA ASN A 139 7.39 -48.19 -9.01
C ASN A 139 8.83 -48.46 -8.53
N ASP A 140 9.80 -47.75 -9.09
CA ASP A 140 11.22 -47.80 -8.71
C ASP A 140 11.60 -46.74 -7.67
N GLY A 141 10.60 -46.08 -7.04
CA GLY A 141 10.79 -45.12 -5.98
C GLY A 141 11.22 -43.70 -6.41
N LYS A 142 11.29 -43.43 -7.71
CA LYS A 142 11.67 -42.11 -8.22
C LYS A 142 10.48 -41.18 -8.28
N LYS A 143 10.75 -39.87 -8.02
CA LYS A 143 9.77 -38.77 -8.16
C LYS A 143 9.60 -38.46 -9.64
N ILE A 144 8.41 -38.67 -10.20
CA ILE A 144 8.05 -38.38 -11.58
C ILE A 144 6.89 -37.38 -11.63
N LEU A 145 6.72 -36.68 -12.75
CA LEU A 145 5.59 -35.76 -12.93
C LEU A 145 4.30 -36.58 -13.01
N LYS A 146 3.29 -36.21 -12.23
CA LYS A 146 1.93 -36.70 -12.38
C LYS A 146 1.27 -35.99 -13.54
N LEU A 147 0.81 -36.74 -14.55
CA LEU A 147 0.16 -36.19 -15.74
C LEU A 147 -1.32 -36.50 -15.75
N ASP A 148 -2.09 -35.58 -16.31
CA ASP A 148 -3.51 -35.71 -16.61
C ASP A 148 -3.68 -36.02 -18.11
N THR A 149 -4.20 -37.20 -18.42
CA THR A 149 -4.42 -37.66 -19.80
C THR A 149 -5.53 -36.87 -20.51
N GLU A 150 -6.45 -36.25 -19.76
CA GLU A 150 -7.52 -35.38 -20.28
C GLU A 150 -7.05 -33.97 -20.58
N CYS A 151 -5.83 -33.64 -20.18
CA CYS A 151 -5.24 -32.31 -20.37
C CYS A 151 -6.13 -31.16 -19.83
N THR A 152 -6.80 -31.35 -18.70
CA THR A 152 -7.78 -30.43 -18.10
C THR A 152 -7.18 -29.06 -17.83
N TYR A 153 -5.93 -29.01 -17.32
CA TYR A 153 -5.28 -27.77 -16.86
C TYR A 153 -4.16 -27.29 -17.78
N SER A 154 -3.63 -28.17 -18.63
CA SER A 154 -2.50 -27.88 -19.51
C SER A 154 -2.53 -28.75 -20.72
N SER A 155 -2.16 -28.23 -21.90
CA SER A 155 -2.02 -29.02 -23.13
C SER A 155 -1.00 -30.17 -23.02
N ASP A 156 -0.05 -30.03 -22.09
CA ASP A 156 0.99 -31.05 -21.85
C ASP A 156 0.62 -32.00 -20.69
N GLY A 157 -0.63 -31.95 -20.22
CA GLY A 157 -1.15 -32.79 -19.14
C GLY A 157 -0.61 -32.41 -17.74
N TYR A 158 0.06 -31.29 -17.56
CA TYR A 158 0.52 -30.90 -16.24
C TYR A 158 -0.65 -30.58 -15.32
N ILE A 159 -0.54 -31.00 -14.04
CA ILE A 159 -1.53 -30.73 -12.99
C ILE A 159 -0.95 -29.70 -12.00
N PRO A 160 -1.62 -28.55 -11.76
CA PRO A 160 -1.16 -27.62 -10.74
C PRO A 160 -1.21 -28.26 -9.35
N ASP A 161 -0.17 -28.06 -8.54
CA ASP A 161 -0.15 -28.52 -7.15
C ASP A 161 -0.87 -27.52 -6.23
N PHE A 162 -2.20 -27.55 -6.26
CA PHE A 162 -3.04 -26.70 -5.43
C PHE A 162 -2.82 -26.95 -3.92
N VAL A 163 -2.47 -28.17 -3.53
CA VAL A 163 -2.18 -28.51 -2.14
C VAL A 163 -0.90 -27.83 -1.68
N PHE A 164 0.14 -27.81 -2.50
CA PHE A 164 1.37 -27.07 -2.21
C PHE A 164 1.07 -25.57 -2.09
N MET A 165 0.33 -24.98 -3.03
CA MET A 165 0.00 -23.55 -3.02
C MET A 165 -0.71 -23.15 -1.72
N GLU A 166 -1.73 -23.90 -1.33
CA GLU A 166 -2.47 -23.67 -0.08
C GLU A 166 -1.56 -23.81 1.14
N ARG A 167 -0.79 -24.90 1.23
CA ARG A 167 0.15 -25.15 2.34
C ARG A 167 1.22 -24.05 2.43
N TYR A 168 1.74 -23.62 1.28
CA TYR A 168 2.74 -22.57 1.23
C TYR A 168 2.21 -21.26 1.81
N ILE A 169 1.06 -20.78 1.35
CA ILE A 169 0.46 -19.52 1.86
C ILE A 169 0.13 -19.66 3.36
N LYS A 170 -0.43 -20.79 3.79
CA LYS A 170 -0.67 -21.07 5.23
C LYS A 170 0.61 -21.08 6.06
N SER A 171 1.74 -21.47 5.47
CA SER A 171 3.04 -21.50 6.15
C SER A 171 3.73 -20.13 6.24
N LEU A 172 3.27 -19.14 5.46
CA LEU A 172 3.72 -17.78 5.59
C LEU A 172 3.15 -17.23 6.90
N HIS A 173 3.96 -17.31 7.96
CA HIS A 173 3.58 -16.82 9.27
C HIS A 173 3.37 -15.30 9.24
N SER A 174 2.17 -14.87 8.91
CA SER A 174 1.67 -13.62 9.47
C SER A 174 1.25 -13.93 10.89
N LYS A 175 2.10 -13.66 11.87
CA LYS A 175 1.60 -13.51 13.24
C LYS A 175 0.51 -12.44 13.13
N PRO A 176 -0.73 -12.71 13.60
CA PRO A 176 -1.74 -11.66 13.66
C PRO A 176 -1.08 -10.45 14.32
N VAL A 177 -1.14 -9.30 13.68
CA VAL A 177 -0.67 -8.07 14.31
C VAL A 177 -1.60 -7.86 15.51
N THR A 178 -1.12 -8.27 16.68
CA THR A 178 -1.85 -8.05 17.95
C THR A 178 -1.43 -6.72 18.52
N THR A 179 -2.30 -6.04 19.22
CA THR A 179 -2.03 -4.80 19.94
C THR A 179 -2.32 -5.00 21.41
N ASN A 180 -1.53 -4.35 22.26
CA ASN A 180 -1.78 -4.27 23.70
C ASN A 180 -2.69 -3.09 24.06
N VAL A 181 -3.07 -2.25 23.08
CA VAL A 181 -3.99 -1.14 23.30
C VAL A 181 -5.39 -1.68 23.54
N ASN A 182 -5.94 -1.39 24.71
CA ASN A 182 -7.26 -1.86 25.11
C ASN A 182 -8.36 -1.09 24.38
N LYS A 183 -9.29 -1.79 23.72
CA LYS A 183 -10.45 -1.19 23.05
C LYS A 183 -11.47 -0.52 24.00
N ASN A 184 -11.43 -0.86 25.28
CA ASN A 184 -12.45 -0.44 26.25
C ASN A 184 -12.07 0.81 27.06
N SER A 185 -10.94 1.46 26.79
CA SER A 185 -10.62 2.75 27.38
C SER A 185 -11.46 3.85 26.69
N SER A 186 -12.01 4.79 27.46
CA SER A 186 -12.65 5.98 26.91
C SER A 186 -11.63 6.74 26.06
N LEU A 187 -11.80 6.69 24.73
CA LEU A 187 -10.89 7.33 23.80
C LEU A 187 -11.00 8.85 23.93
N LEU A 188 -9.85 9.53 24.02
CA LEU A 188 -9.77 10.97 23.85
C LEU A 188 -10.35 11.32 22.48
N GLN A 189 -11.41 12.11 22.46
CA GLN A 189 -12.01 12.52 21.19
C GLN A 189 -11.30 13.80 20.67
N ILE A 190 -11.14 13.86 19.36
CA ILE A 190 -10.66 15.10 18.72
C ILE A 190 -11.78 16.14 18.79
N ASN A 191 -11.56 17.20 19.57
CA ASN A 191 -12.37 18.41 19.54
C ASN A 191 -11.51 19.57 19.06
N THR A 192 -11.74 19.98 17.81
CA THR A 192 -10.96 21.08 17.20
C THR A 192 -11.38 22.47 17.64
N GLY A 193 -12.44 22.61 18.45
CA GLY A 193 -12.92 23.90 18.97
C GLY A 193 -11.91 24.62 19.87
N GLY A 194 -11.08 23.86 20.60
CA GLY A 194 -10.03 24.39 21.47
C GLY A 194 -8.65 24.48 20.81
N TRP A 195 -8.55 24.31 19.49
CA TRP A 195 -7.26 24.40 18.79
C TRP A 195 -6.92 25.84 18.42
N HIS A 196 -5.64 26.20 18.61
CA HIS A 196 -5.13 27.52 18.25
C HIS A 196 -4.14 27.44 17.09
N GLU A 197 -3.84 28.59 16.51
CA GLU A 197 -2.94 28.76 15.37
C GLU A 197 -1.50 28.94 15.83
N PHE A 198 -0.58 28.24 15.18
CA PHE A 198 0.85 28.31 15.45
C PHE A 198 1.63 28.40 14.14
N ILE A 199 2.68 29.22 14.13
CA ILE A 199 3.58 29.34 12.98
C ILE A 199 4.53 28.15 13.00
N LEU A 200 4.68 27.49 11.83
CA LEU A 200 5.47 26.26 11.73
C LEU A 200 6.94 26.46 12.12
N SER A 201 7.52 27.63 11.80
CA SER A 201 8.90 27.96 12.19
C SER A 201 9.08 28.23 13.69
N ASP A 202 8.02 28.44 14.44
CA ASP A 202 8.14 28.59 15.90
C ASP A 202 8.36 27.21 16.57
N ILE A 203 7.82 26.15 15.95
CA ILE A 203 7.91 24.78 16.44
C ILE A 203 9.12 24.04 15.86
N PHE A 204 9.51 24.33 14.61
CA PHE A 204 10.54 23.59 13.88
C PHE A 204 11.61 24.48 13.26
N ASP A 205 12.85 24.05 13.32
CA ASP A 205 13.88 24.48 12.38
C ASP A 205 13.74 23.71 11.08
N ILE A 206 13.60 24.43 9.95
CA ILE A 206 13.33 23.81 8.65
C ILE A 206 14.58 23.88 7.79
N LYS A 207 15.11 22.72 7.40
CA LYS A 207 16.31 22.59 6.56
C LYS A 207 15.95 22.00 5.20
N LYS A 208 16.63 22.42 4.16
CA LYS A 208 16.45 21.93 2.79
C LYS A 208 17.20 20.62 2.57
N GLY A 209 16.60 19.68 1.84
CA GLY A 209 17.31 18.53 1.31
C GLY A 209 18.29 18.90 0.18
N LYS A 210 19.10 17.96 -0.26
CA LYS A 210 20.14 18.16 -1.26
C LYS A 210 19.98 17.20 -2.44
N ARG A 211 20.02 17.75 -3.64
CA ARG A 211 19.96 16.97 -4.87
C ARG A 211 21.10 15.97 -4.95
N LEU A 212 20.76 14.72 -5.28
CA LEU A 212 21.70 13.67 -5.65
C LEU A 212 21.12 12.93 -6.86
N THR A 213 21.83 13.01 -7.97
CA THR A 213 21.35 12.37 -9.20
C THR A 213 21.51 10.85 -9.12
N LYS A 214 20.72 10.12 -9.90
CA LYS A 214 20.79 8.64 -9.90
C LYS A 214 22.18 8.12 -10.32
N ALA A 215 22.88 8.89 -11.15
CA ALA A 215 24.25 8.54 -11.60
C ALA A 215 25.29 8.69 -10.47
N ASP A 216 25.04 9.58 -9.50
CA ASP A 216 25.93 9.83 -8.39
C ASP A 216 25.63 8.94 -7.17
N GLN A 217 24.50 8.20 -7.19
CA GLN A 217 24.14 7.29 -6.12
C GLN A 217 25.01 6.03 -6.16
N THR A 218 25.48 5.61 -5.00
CA THR A 218 26.15 4.31 -4.80
C THR A 218 25.25 3.39 -4.00
N ASP A 219 25.43 2.09 -4.13
CA ASP A 219 24.66 1.10 -3.38
C ASP A 219 25.03 1.13 -1.89
N GLY A 220 24.02 1.06 -1.01
CA GLY A 220 24.25 1.09 0.43
C GLY A 220 22.99 0.94 1.27
N LYS A 221 23.03 1.47 2.52
CA LYS A 221 21.96 1.29 3.51
C LYS A 221 21.35 2.59 4.01
N THR A 222 21.84 3.75 3.58
CA THR A 222 21.27 5.04 3.95
C THR A 222 19.94 5.25 3.26
N PRO A 223 18.83 5.46 3.98
CA PRO A 223 17.54 5.77 3.37
C PRO A 223 17.64 7.04 2.51
N TYR A 224 17.14 6.97 1.28
CA TYR A 224 17.05 8.10 0.35
C TYR A 224 15.59 8.51 0.22
N ILE A 225 15.26 9.67 0.80
CA ILE A 225 13.88 10.18 0.89
C ILE A 225 13.61 11.11 -0.28
N GLY A 226 12.62 10.77 -1.07
CA GLY A 226 12.15 11.52 -2.23
C GLY A 226 10.77 12.12 -2.02
N ALA A 227 10.33 12.97 -2.94
CA ALA A 227 9.01 13.60 -2.92
C ALA A 227 7.93 12.66 -3.49
N THR A 228 7.70 11.55 -2.81
CA THR A 228 6.65 10.55 -3.10
C THR A 228 5.58 10.55 -2.02
N ASP A 229 4.38 10.08 -2.33
CA ASP A 229 3.22 9.96 -1.43
C ASP A 229 3.11 8.59 -0.73
N SER A 230 4.04 7.70 -1.00
CA SER A 230 4.02 6.31 -0.52
C SER A 230 5.32 5.91 0.16
N ASN A 231 5.32 4.72 0.79
CA ASN A 231 6.49 4.07 1.39
C ASN A 231 7.29 4.99 2.36
N ASN A 232 6.60 5.80 3.16
CA ASN A 232 7.20 6.77 4.10
C ASN A 232 8.21 7.74 3.41
N GLY A 233 8.00 8.06 2.14
CA GLY A 233 8.91 8.88 1.35
C GLY A 233 10.18 8.17 0.86
N LEU A 234 10.39 6.90 1.25
CA LEU A 234 11.57 6.13 0.87
C LEU A 234 11.54 5.77 -0.62
N ALA A 235 12.44 6.37 -1.38
CA ALA A 235 12.61 6.12 -2.81
C ALA A 235 13.66 5.04 -3.11
N ASN A 236 14.73 4.96 -2.30
CA ASN A 236 15.85 4.03 -2.49
C ASN A 236 16.70 3.91 -1.22
N TYR A 237 17.70 3.02 -1.24
CA TYR A 237 18.81 3.00 -0.30
C TYR A 237 20.11 3.35 -1.05
N ILE A 238 20.97 4.18 -0.45
CA ILE A 238 22.20 4.68 -1.06
C ILE A 238 23.41 4.46 -0.14
N GLY A 239 24.63 4.53 -0.70
CA GLY A 239 25.88 4.37 0.04
C GLY A 239 26.44 5.66 0.63
N GLN A 240 25.91 6.81 0.24
CA GLN A 240 26.33 8.11 0.78
C GLN A 240 25.98 8.21 2.27
N GLN A 241 26.78 9.00 3.01
CA GLN A 241 26.51 9.28 4.41
C GLN A 241 25.20 10.09 4.54
N PRO A 242 24.41 9.86 5.60
CA PRO A 242 23.20 10.64 5.86
C PRO A 242 23.51 12.14 5.95
N LEU A 243 22.63 12.98 5.42
CA LEU A 243 22.70 14.44 5.56
C LEU A 243 21.85 14.96 6.71
N HIS A 244 20.85 14.20 7.11
CA HIS A 244 19.88 14.57 8.12
C HIS A 244 19.83 13.52 9.23
N ASP A 245 19.62 13.98 10.45
CA ASP A 245 19.43 13.12 11.60
C ASP A 245 18.06 12.44 11.54
N GLY A 246 17.92 11.32 12.24
CA GLY A 246 16.63 10.72 12.53
C GLY A 246 15.82 11.56 13.53
N ASN A 247 14.66 11.05 13.91
CA ASN A 247 13.69 11.73 14.78
C ASN A 247 13.27 13.09 14.25
N THR A 248 13.01 13.18 12.93
CA THR A 248 12.62 14.41 12.22
C THR A 248 11.39 14.14 11.35
N ILE A 249 10.77 15.20 10.83
CA ILE A 249 9.69 15.11 9.84
C ILE A 249 10.21 15.57 8.47
N THR A 250 9.95 14.79 7.43
CA THR A 250 10.13 15.24 6.03
C THR A 250 8.83 15.80 5.48
N LEU A 251 8.92 16.89 4.71
CA LEU A 251 7.77 17.53 4.07
C LEU A 251 8.13 17.89 2.63
N SER A 252 7.41 17.28 1.68
CA SER A 252 7.63 17.51 0.25
C SER A 252 7.09 18.86 -0.19
N TYR A 253 7.91 19.67 -0.86
CA TYR A 253 7.48 20.97 -1.42
C TYR A 253 7.29 20.93 -2.94
N ASN A 254 7.79 19.91 -3.61
CA ASN A 254 7.63 19.65 -5.04
C ASN A 254 7.31 18.16 -5.23
N GLY A 255 6.90 17.70 -6.43
CA GLY A 255 6.40 16.34 -6.63
C GLY A 255 5.07 16.12 -5.89
N SER A 256 5.04 15.20 -4.92
CA SER A 256 3.87 14.99 -4.05
C SER A 256 3.81 16.05 -2.96
N VAL A 257 3.42 17.27 -3.33
CA VAL A 257 3.43 18.45 -2.44
C VAL A 257 2.55 18.22 -1.20
N GLY A 258 3.11 18.54 -0.01
CA GLY A 258 2.41 18.44 1.27
C GLY A 258 2.39 17.04 1.89
N GLU A 259 3.05 16.05 1.27
CA GLU A 259 3.27 14.76 1.94
C GLU A 259 4.32 14.91 3.03
N ALA A 260 3.92 14.51 4.25
CA ALA A 260 4.72 14.61 5.46
C ALA A 260 4.93 13.23 6.07
N PHE A 261 6.19 12.90 6.44
CA PHE A 261 6.53 11.61 7.02
C PHE A 261 7.52 11.75 8.17
N TYR A 262 7.34 10.94 9.21
CA TYR A 262 8.31 10.80 10.29
C TYR A 262 9.47 9.91 9.88
N GLN A 263 10.70 10.37 10.09
CA GLN A 263 11.92 9.64 9.80
C GLN A 263 12.62 9.24 11.10
N PRO A 264 12.58 7.95 11.47
CA PRO A 264 13.13 7.51 12.76
C PRO A 264 14.65 7.41 12.79
N VAL A 265 15.29 7.25 11.64
CA VAL A 265 16.75 7.03 11.50
C VAL A 265 17.38 8.09 10.61
N PRO A 266 18.71 8.30 10.69
CA PRO A 266 19.40 9.22 9.79
C PRO A 266 19.22 8.86 8.31
N PHE A 267 19.11 9.88 7.44
CA PHE A 267 18.76 9.71 6.03
C PHE A 267 19.34 10.83 5.14
N TRP A 268 19.20 10.64 3.83
CA TRP A 268 19.41 11.66 2.82
C TRP A 268 18.06 12.09 2.23
N ALA A 269 17.76 13.40 2.24
CA ALA A 269 16.59 13.97 1.55
C ALA A 269 16.97 14.60 0.22
N THR A 270 16.12 14.40 -0.82
CA THR A 270 16.27 15.10 -2.11
C THR A 270 16.01 16.60 -1.94
N ASP A 271 16.43 17.39 -2.94
CA ASP A 271 16.15 18.82 -2.98
C ASP A 271 14.66 19.19 -3.09
N ASP A 272 13.79 18.26 -3.39
CA ASP A 272 12.32 18.43 -3.41
C ASP A 272 11.64 18.18 -2.05
N VAL A 273 12.44 17.89 -1.02
CA VAL A 273 11.97 17.60 0.35
C VAL A 273 12.66 18.50 1.34
N ASN A 274 11.90 19.13 2.21
CA ASN A 274 12.40 19.87 3.38
C ASN A 274 12.30 18.99 4.64
N VAL A 275 13.19 19.23 5.60
CA VAL A 275 13.30 18.46 6.86
C VAL A 275 13.03 19.38 8.03
N LEU A 276 12.08 19.00 8.87
CA LEU A 276 11.62 19.74 10.04
C LEU A 276 12.27 19.13 11.28
N TYR A 277 13.10 19.92 11.93
CA TYR A 277 13.77 19.60 13.19
C TYR A 277 13.00 20.23 14.34
N PHE A 278 12.51 19.41 15.25
CA PHE A 278 11.75 19.91 16.40
C PHE A 278 12.66 20.74 17.33
N LYS A 279 12.24 21.95 17.69
CA LYS A 279 13.03 22.85 18.50
C LYS A 279 13.03 22.44 19.97
N LYS A 280 14.18 22.57 20.64
CA LYS A 280 14.33 22.26 22.07
C LYS A 280 13.52 23.19 22.96
N GLU A 281 13.30 24.43 22.52
CA GLU A 281 12.52 25.46 23.16
C GLU A 281 11.04 25.09 23.37
N ASN A 282 10.56 24.07 22.67
CA ASN A 282 9.22 23.50 22.90
C ASN A 282 9.07 22.83 24.27
N GLY A 283 10.18 22.54 24.98
CA GLY A 283 10.20 22.07 26.37
C GLY A 283 9.73 20.61 26.56
N VAL A 284 9.58 19.85 25.48
CA VAL A 284 9.22 18.43 25.50
C VAL A 284 10.16 17.62 24.61
N GLU A 285 10.33 16.34 24.90
CA GLU A 285 11.08 15.43 24.03
C GLU A 285 10.24 15.04 22.81
N PHE A 286 10.77 15.30 21.62
CA PHE A 286 10.12 14.91 20.39
C PHE A 286 10.16 13.41 20.19
N ASN A 287 9.03 12.81 19.87
CA ASN A 287 8.90 11.38 19.66
C ASN A 287 7.98 11.06 18.49
N LYS A 288 7.97 9.78 18.09
CA LYS A 288 7.18 9.31 16.95
C LYS A 288 5.68 9.59 17.06
N TYR A 289 5.11 9.65 18.25
CA TYR A 289 3.67 9.88 18.43
C TYR A 289 3.31 11.35 18.16
N ILE A 290 4.07 12.27 18.71
CA ILE A 290 3.95 13.71 18.40
C ILE A 290 4.16 13.94 16.90
N ALA A 291 5.21 13.32 16.33
CA ALA A 291 5.53 13.42 14.92
C ALA A 291 4.38 12.97 14.03
N LEU A 292 3.76 11.82 14.31
CA LEU A 292 2.65 11.28 13.51
C LEU A 292 1.39 12.15 13.60
N PHE A 293 1.11 12.72 14.77
CA PHE A 293 0.01 13.67 14.90
C PHE A 293 0.26 14.89 14.00
N ILE A 294 1.45 15.49 14.08
CA ILE A 294 1.82 16.67 13.28
C ILE A 294 1.86 16.32 11.78
N CYS A 295 2.41 15.17 11.39
CA CYS A 295 2.37 14.72 9.99
C CYS A 295 0.94 14.66 9.46
N THR A 296 -0.01 14.20 10.27
CA THR A 296 -1.43 14.15 9.88
C THR A 296 -2.00 15.55 9.65
N ILE A 297 -1.66 16.52 10.50
CA ILE A 297 -2.08 17.91 10.33
C ILE A 297 -1.45 18.52 9.06
N LEU A 298 -0.13 18.36 8.87
CA LEU A 298 0.57 18.85 7.68
C LEU A 298 -0.03 18.29 6.40
N LYS A 299 -0.35 16.99 6.36
CA LYS A 299 -1.04 16.39 5.21
C LYS A 299 -2.43 16.96 4.95
N LYS A 300 -3.13 17.39 5.98
CA LYS A 300 -4.42 18.10 5.83
C LYS A 300 -4.27 19.48 5.20
N GLU A 301 -3.13 20.15 5.40
CA GLU A 301 -2.87 21.46 4.79
C GLU A 301 -2.54 21.40 3.29
N LYS A 302 -2.25 20.22 2.73
CA LYS A 302 -1.84 20.06 1.32
C LYS A 302 -2.87 20.60 0.32
N TYR A 303 -4.15 20.72 0.67
CA TYR A 303 -5.18 21.30 -0.20
C TYR A 303 -4.87 22.77 -0.59
N ARG A 304 -4.06 23.48 0.20
CA ARG A 304 -3.62 24.86 -0.07
C ARG A 304 -2.52 24.92 -1.13
N TYR A 305 -1.88 23.78 -1.45
CA TYR A 305 -0.68 23.70 -2.27
C TYR A 305 -0.87 22.72 -3.41
N SER A 306 -0.18 23.00 -4.52
CA SER A 306 -0.26 22.19 -5.73
C SER A 306 1.03 22.37 -6.54
N TYR A 307 1.12 21.71 -7.69
CA TYR A 307 2.26 21.90 -8.60
C TYR A 307 2.46 23.38 -9.01
N GLY A 308 1.38 24.13 -9.21
CA GLY A 308 1.42 25.56 -9.53
C GLY A 308 1.60 26.49 -8.31
N ARG A 309 1.39 25.99 -7.09
CA ARG A 309 1.55 26.71 -5.82
C ARG A 309 2.32 25.85 -4.83
N LYS A 310 3.64 25.76 -5.04
CA LYS A 310 4.54 24.95 -4.23
C LYS A 310 4.62 25.42 -2.78
N TRP A 311 4.75 24.46 -1.87
CA TRP A 311 4.98 24.76 -0.46
C TRP A 311 6.47 24.95 -0.21
N THR A 312 7.03 26.04 -0.74
CA THR A 312 8.46 26.38 -0.65
C THR A 312 8.94 26.51 0.78
N LEU A 313 10.26 26.49 1.01
CA LEU A 313 10.85 26.65 2.33
C LEU A 313 10.35 27.94 3.04
N GLU A 314 10.27 29.05 2.31
CA GLU A 314 9.80 30.33 2.85
C GLU A 314 8.31 30.26 3.24
N ASN A 315 7.49 29.66 2.37
CA ASN A 315 6.09 29.43 2.67
C ASN A 315 5.90 28.47 3.85
N MET A 316 6.75 27.43 3.98
CA MET A 316 6.71 26.53 5.14
C MET A 316 7.00 27.26 6.45
N LYS A 317 8.02 28.11 6.48
CA LYS A 317 8.38 28.87 7.68
C LYS A 317 7.23 29.77 8.17
N SER A 318 6.54 30.41 7.25
CA SER A 318 5.41 31.31 7.58
C SER A 318 4.05 30.61 7.63
N SER A 319 4.02 29.29 7.40
CA SER A 319 2.76 28.53 7.44
C SER A 319 2.17 28.47 8.82
N ILE A 320 0.88 28.74 8.90
CA ILE A 320 0.09 28.59 10.11
C ILE A 320 -0.61 27.24 10.08
N ILE A 321 -0.45 26.47 11.16
CA ILE A 321 -1.15 25.21 11.40
C ILE A 321 -1.96 25.30 12.69
N ARG A 322 -3.10 24.61 12.73
CA ARG A 322 -3.93 24.54 13.95
C ARG A 322 -3.60 23.28 14.72
N LEU A 323 -3.28 23.43 16.01
CA LEU A 323 -2.92 22.35 16.91
C LEU A 323 -3.73 22.42 18.20
N PRO A 324 -3.92 21.27 18.89
CA PRO A 324 -4.37 21.26 20.28
C PRO A 324 -3.48 22.17 21.11
N SER A 325 -4.06 22.89 22.03
CA SER A 325 -3.34 23.91 22.79
C SER A 325 -3.67 23.89 24.27
N VAL A 326 -2.74 24.36 25.06
CA VAL A 326 -2.84 24.58 26.50
C VAL A 326 -2.54 26.04 26.81
N LEU A 327 -3.34 26.66 27.69
CA LEU A 327 -3.11 28.03 28.17
C LEU A 327 -2.09 28.03 29.31
N LYS A 328 -1.00 28.80 29.18
CA LYS A 328 0.02 29.02 30.21
C LYS A 328 0.39 30.49 30.23
N ASN A 329 0.34 31.09 31.39
CA ASN A 329 0.69 32.53 31.59
C ASN A 329 -0.02 33.48 30.58
N ASP A 330 -1.32 33.23 30.34
CA ASP A 330 -2.17 33.99 29.40
C ASP A 330 -1.79 33.86 27.92
N GLU A 331 -0.91 32.91 27.58
CA GLU A 331 -0.54 32.55 26.20
C GLU A 331 -0.87 31.08 25.86
N PHE A 332 -1.21 30.82 24.59
CA PHE A 332 -1.49 29.48 24.12
C PHE A 332 -0.22 28.82 23.58
N PHE A 333 0.04 27.62 24.06
CA PHE A 333 1.14 26.76 23.60
C PHE A 333 0.59 25.45 22.99
N PRO A 334 1.30 24.84 22.03
CA PRO A 334 0.91 23.52 21.52
C PRO A 334 0.87 22.48 22.65
N ASP A 335 -0.21 21.70 22.74
CA ASP A 335 -0.34 20.62 23.72
C ASP A 335 0.25 19.32 23.14
N PHE A 336 1.57 19.21 23.20
CA PHE A 336 2.29 18.02 22.73
C PHE A 336 1.98 16.76 23.55
N GLU A 337 1.63 16.92 24.82
CA GLU A 337 1.24 15.82 25.69
C GLU A 337 -0.11 15.21 25.24
N TYR A 338 -1.07 16.06 24.89
CA TYR A 338 -2.33 15.60 24.29
C TYR A 338 -2.08 14.88 22.96
N MET A 339 -1.25 15.42 22.06
CA MET A 339 -0.93 14.80 20.78
C MET A 339 -0.34 13.40 20.96
N GLU A 340 0.61 13.26 21.88
CA GLU A 340 1.23 11.98 22.21
C GLU A 340 0.22 10.98 22.79
N LYS A 341 -0.57 11.39 23.78
CA LYS A 341 -1.62 10.55 24.40
C LYS A 341 -2.65 10.13 23.37
N TYR A 342 -3.05 11.06 22.49
CA TYR A 342 -4.02 10.76 21.43
C TYR A 342 -3.53 9.65 20.49
N ILE A 343 -2.31 9.75 19.98
CA ILE A 343 -1.78 8.70 19.08
C ILE A 343 -1.55 7.39 19.83
N LYS A 344 -1.05 7.43 21.08
CA LYS A 344 -0.82 6.21 21.90
C LYS A 344 -2.09 5.40 22.17
N GLN A 345 -3.24 6.04 22.26
CA GLN A 345 -4.52 5.34 22.49
C GLN A 345 -5.08 4.66 21.23
N LEU A 346 -4.61 5.05 20.03
CA LEU A 346 -5.09 4.48 18.77
C LEU A 346 -4.71 2.99 18.68
N TYR A 347 -5.63 2.21 18.16
CA TYR A 347 -5.43 0.78 18.00
C TYR A 347 -4.20 0.51 17.11
N TYR A 348 -3.30 -0.36 17.56
CA TYR A 348 -1.98 -0.64 16.95
C TYR A 348 -0.92 0.46 17.09
N SER A 349 -1.13 1.49 17.87
CA SER A 349 -0.09 2.52 18.10
C SER A 349 1.19 1.94 18.72
N ASP A 350 1.08 0.85 19.46
CA ASP A 350 2.20 0.08 20.03
C ASP A 350 3.04 -0.69 18.99
N ARG A 351 2.58 -0.71 17.71
CA ARG A 351 3.27 -1.36 16.58
C ARG A 351 3.94 -0.38 15.62
N ILE A 352 3.88 0.90 15.90
CA ILE A 352 4.59 1.93 15.13
C ILE A 352 6.10 1.76 15.39
N LEU A 353 6.89 1.60 14.33
CA LEU A 353 8.34 1.42 14.36
C LEU A 353 9.06 2.71 14.71
#